data_8cdfdb18d1ffbe6b253ac1bad6a87cb0
#
_entry.id   8cdfdb18d1ffbe6b253ac1bad6a87cb0
#
_cell.length_a   1.000
_cell.length_b   1.000
_cell.length_c   1.000
_cell.angle_alpha   90.00
_cell.angle_beta   90.00
_cell.angle_gamma   90.00
#
_symmetry.space_group_name_H-M   'P 1'
#
loop_
_entity.id
_entity.type
_entity.pdbx_description
1 polymer ?
#
loop_
_entity_poly.entity_id
_entity_poly.type
_entity_poly.pdbx_seq_one_letter_code
_entity_poly.pdbx_strand_id
1 'polypeptide(L)'
;DLHLLSRRQRQMCIRDSVITAEYQEFYLVNVYTPNSQRGLERLDYRQIWEDAFRDYLLKLDQIKPVLVCGDLNVAHREIDLKNWKTNRNNAGFTDEERAKMTELLTAGFTDSFRHLYPEKEGAYTWWSYMFKAREKNAGWRIDYWLVSDRWADRIEDSVIYADITGSDHCPVGLVLK
;
A
#
# COMPACT_ATOMS: atom_id res chain seq x y z
N ASP A 1 24.20 10.00 -1.56
CA ASP A 1 23.92 10.54 -2.89
C ASP A 1 22.50 10.26 -3.34
N LEU A 2 21.55 10.86 -2.61
CA LEU A 2 20.09 10.73 -2.86
C LEU A 2 19.67 11.25 -4.25
N HIS A 3 20.46 12.14 -4.84
CA HIS A 3 20.23 12.67 -6.19
C HIS A 3 20.46 11.64 -7.32
N LEU A 4 21.28 10.64 -7.13
CA LEU A 4 21.57 9.63 -8.15
C LEU A 4 20.50 8.53 -8.20
N LEU A 5 19.92 8.14 -7.07
CA LEU A 5 18.81 7.19 -7.01
C LEU A 5 17.53 7.79 -7.62
N SER A 6 17.23 9.07 -7.34
CA SER A 6 16.06 9.75 -7.90
C SER A 6 16.15 9.95 -9.42
N ARG A 7 17.33 10.12 -10.01
CA ARG A 7 17.51 10.29 -11.46
C ARG A 7 17.38 9.00 -12.25
N ARG A 8 17.86 7.87 -11.72
CA ARG A 8 17.70 6.55 -12.39
C ARG A 8 16.26 6.05 -12.33
N GLN A 9 15.55 6.28 -11.24
CA GLN A 9 14.14 5.94 -11.13
C GLN A 9 13.24 6.82 -11.99
N ARG A 10 13.55 8.11 -12.19
CA ARG A 10 12.78 8.99 -13.08
C ARG A 10 12.74 8.55 -14.54
N GLN A 11 13.70 7.77 -15.02
CA GLN A 11 13.71 7.27 -16.39
C GLN A 11 12.93 5.96 -16.59
N MET A 12 12.64 5.20 -15.52
CA MET A 12 11.94 3.93 -15.63
C MET A 12 10.44 3.99 -15.36
N CYS A 13 9.93 5.05 -14.74
CA CYS A 13 8.55 5.00 -14.27
C CYS A 13 7.85 6.36 -14.30
N ILE A 14 7.14 6.63 -15.39
CA ILE A 14 6.13 7.71 -15.42
C ILE A 14 4.88 7.34 -14.60
N ARG A 15 4.74 6.07 -14.15
CA ARG A 15 3.54 5.54 -13.46
C ARG A 15 3.80 4.73 -12.20
N ASP A 16 5.06 4.38 -11.91
CA ASP A 16 5.40 3.55 -10.76
C ASP A 16 6.54 4.25 -10.03
N SER A 17 6.30 4.82 -8.85
CA SER A 17 7.29 5.66 -8.18
C SER A 17 7.52 5.22 -6.75
N VAL A 18 8.80 5.25 -6.35
CA VAL A 18 9.24 5.10 -4.96
C VAL A 18 10.10 6.28 -4.59
N ILE A 19 9.75 6.96 -3.51
CA ILE A 19 10.53 8.06 -2.93
C ILE A 19 10.90 7.64 -1.52
N THR A 20 12.19 7.70 -1.20
CA THR A 20 12.67 7.42 0.15
C THR A 20 13.28 8.67 0.76
N ALA A 21 12.80 9.04 1.94
CA ALA A 21 13.38 10.05 2.79
C ALA A 21 14.06 9.40 4.00
N GLU A 22 15.30 9.78 4.26
CA GLU A 22 16.04 9.31 5.43
C GLU A 22 15.88 10.31 6.59
N TYR A 23 15.38 9.80 7.71
CA TYR A 23 15.33 10.51 8.99
C TYR A 23 16.38 9.92 9.95
N GLN A 24 16.61 10.58 11.06
CA GLN A 24 17.61 10.14 12.03
C GLN A 24 17.30 8.73 12.56
N GLU A 25 16.05 8.42 12.83
CA GLU A 25 15.64 7.16 13.48
C GLU A 25 15.00 6.16 12.51
N PHE A 26 14.54 6.57 11.32
CA PHE A 26 13.79 5.73 10.39
C PHE A 26 13.95 6.17 8.93
N TYR A 27 13.55 5.31 8.00
CA TYR A 27 13.29 5.66 6.61
C TYR A 27 11.79 5.81 6.39
N LEU A 28 11.38 6.85 5.66
CA LEU A 28 10.03 7.00 5.13
C LEU A 28 10.05 6.69 3.63
N VAL A 29 9.30 5.68 3.23
CA VAL A 29 9.16 5.28 1.83
C VAL A 29 7.74 5.56 1.38
N ASN A 30 7.59 6.50 0.45
CA ASN A 30 6.32 6.73 -0.24
C ASN A 30 6.32 5.97 -1.56
N VAL A 31 5.26 5.24 -1.83
CA VAL A 31 5.16 4.35 -2.99
C VAL A 31 3.84 4.52 -3.73
N TYR A 32 3.92 4.46 -5.05
CA TYR A 32 2.81 4.16 -5.94
C TYR A 32 3.14 2.87 -6.68
N THR A 33 2.51 1.77 -6.26
CA THR A 33 2.76 0.44 -6.83
C THR A 33 2.13 0.33 -8.23
N PRO A 34 2.79 -0.34 -9.21
CA PRO A 34 2.21 -0.59 -10.52
C PRO A 34 0.83 -1.21 -10.43
N ASN A 35 -0.14 -0.68 -11.15
CA ASN A 35 -1.43 -1.31 -11.33
C ASN A 35 -1.35 -2.39 -12.42
N SER A 36 -1.92 -3.57 -12.18
CA SER A 36 -1.93 -4.68 -13.16
C SER A 36 -2.79 -4.43 -14.40
N GLN A 37 -3.59 -3.35 -14.37
CA GLN A 37 -4.49 -2.89 -15.42
C GLN A 37 -5.65 -3.85 -15.73
N ARG A 38 -6.61 -3.35 -16.51
CA ARG A 38 -7.74 -4.16 -16.98
C ARG A 38 -7.22 -5.29 -17.85
N GLY A 39 -7.68 -6.52 -17.60
CA GLY A 39 -7.20 -7.69 -18.34
C GLY A 39 -5.88 -8.24 -17.82
N LEU A 40 -5.34 -7.67 -16.74
CA LEU A 40 -4.11 -8.13 -16.06
C LEU A 40 -2.85 -8.10 -16.94
N GLU A 41 -2.84 -7.21 -17.96
CA GLU A 41 -1.75 -7.13 -18.95
C GLU A 41 -0.38 -6.83 -18.32
N ARG A 42 -0.36 -6.26 -17.11
CA ARG A 42 0.88 -5.93 -16.38
C ARG A 42 1.10 -6.79 -15.13
N LEU A 43 0.35 -7.86 -14.94
CA LEU A 43 0.44 -8.68 -13.73
C LEU A 43 1.85 -9.27 -13.53
N ASP A 44 2.44 -9.85 -14.57
CA ASP A 44 3.80 -10.42 -14.51
C ASP A 44 4.84 -9.36 -14.14
N TYR A 45 4.76 -8.18 -14.78
CA TYR A 45 5.63 -7.05 -14.45
C TYR A 45 5.48 -6.63 -12.99
N ARG A 46 4.24 -6.55 -12.52
CA ARG A 46 3.95 -6.19 -11.14
C ARG A 46 4.54 -7.19 -10.15
N GLN A 47 4.46 -8.50 -10.41
CA GLN A 47 5.04 -9.52 -9.54
C GLN A 47 6.56 -9.33 -9.38
N ILE A 48 7.27 -9.11 -10.48
CA ILE A 48 8.73 -8.86 -10.48
C ILE A 48 9.04 -7.55 -9.73
N TRP A 49 8.23 -6.52 -9.95
CA TRP A 49 8.41 -5.22 -9.29
C TRP A 49 8.22 -5.33 -7.77
N GLU A 50 7.20 -6.07 -7.31
CA GLU A 50 6.94 -6.27 -5.87
C GLU A 50 8.04 -7.06 -5.17
N ASP A 51 8.64 -8.05 -5.83
CA ASP A 51 9.82 -8.75 -5.30
C ASP A 51 11.01 -7.79 -5.13
N ALA A 52 11.29 -6.98 -6.14
CA ALA A 52 12.35 -5.98 -6.06
C ALA A 52 12.07 -4.90 -5.00
N PHE A 53 10.82 -4.49 -4.83
CA PHE A 53 10.40 -3.54 -3.81
C PHE A 53 10.55 -4.11 -2.39
N ARG A 54 10.10 -5.34 -2.16
CA ARG A 54 10.31 -6.05 -0.88
C ARG A 54 11.79 -6.15 -0.54
N ASP A 55 12.63 -6.57 -1.48
CA ASP A 55 14.08 -6.68 -1.28
C ASP A 55 14.72 -5.32 -0.96
N TYR A 56 14.23 -4.25 -1.59
CA TYR A 56 14.65 -2.89 -1.30
C TYR A 56 14.30 -2.48 0.13
N LEU A 57 13.07 -2.70 0.56
CA LEU A 57 12.62 -2.38 1.91
C LEU A 57 13.40 -3.17 2.98
N LEU A 58 13.66 -4.45 2.74
CA LEU A 58 14.45 -5.28 3.66
C LEU A 58 15.89 -4.78 3.81
N LYS A 59 16.51 -4.30 2.74
CA LYS A 59 17.85 -3.67 2.82
C LYS A 59 17.83 -2.40 3.67
N LEU A 60 16.83 -1.57 3.55
CA LEU A 60 16.65 -0.39 4.39
C LEU A 60 16.41 -0.79 5.85
N ASP A 61 15.55 -1.78 6.07
CA ASP A 61 15.20 -2.23 7.42
C ASP A 61 16.37 -2.85 8.17
N GLN A 62 17.38 -3.40 7.50
CA GLN A 62 18.62 -3.83 8.15
C GLN A 62 19.39 -2.66 8.81
N ILE A 63 19.18 -1.44 8.36
CA ILE A 63 19.87 -0.25 8.84
C ILE A 63 19.04 0.49 9.88
N LYS A 64 17.81 0.88 9.52
CA LYS A 64 16.87 1.60 10.35
C LYS A 64 15.43 1.08 10.11
N PRO A 65 14.51 1.23 11.07
CA PRO A 65 13.09 0.96 10.83
C PRO A 65 12.58 1.69 9.60
N VAL A 66 11.66 1.06 8.89
CA VAL A 66 11.06 1.61 7.68
C VAL A 66 9.57 1.84 7.90
N LEU A 67 9.11 3.02 7.54
CA LEU A 67 7.69 3.36 7.41
C LEU A 67 7.36 3.46 5.92
N VAL A 68 6.42 2.67 5.46
CA VAL A 68 5.97 2.70 4.05
C VAL A 68 4.58 3.29 4.00
N CYS A 69 4.35 4.26 3.12
CA CYS A 69 3.03 4.80 2.86
C CYS A 69 2.76 4.94 1.37
N GLY A 70 1.50 4.91 0.98
CA GLY A 70 1.06 5.18 -0.38
C GLY A 70 0.07 4.18 -0.91
N ASP A 71 -0.18 4.27 -2.21
CA ASP A 71 -1.08 3.39 -2.94
C ASP A 71 -0.35 2.10 -3.35
N LEU A 72 -0.69 1.01 -2.68
CA LEU A 72 -0.15 -0.31 -2.98
C LEU A 72 -0.95 -1.04 -4.06
N ASN A 73 -2.02 -0.44 -4.58
CA ASN A 73 -2.87 -0.99 -5.63
C ASN A 73 -3.31 -2.45 -5.38
N VAL A 74 -3.50 -2.83 -4.12
CA VAL A 74 -3.98 -4.15 -3.72
C VAL A 74 -4.87 -4.07 -2.47
N ALA A 75 -6.04 -4.69 -2.51
CA ALA A 75 -6.81 -5.01 -1.33
C ALA A 75 -6.34 -6.38 -0.83
N HIS A 76 -5.73 -6.44 0.35
CA HIS A 76 -5.05 -7.66 0.82
C HIS A 76 -6.03 -8.78 1.19
N ARG A 77 -7.02 -8.46 2.02
CA ARG A 77 -8.02 -9.42 2.52
C ARG A 77 -9.40 -9.16 1.93
N GLU A 78 -10.29 -10.13 2.03
CA GLU A 78 -11.69 -10.00 1.58
C GLU A 78 -12.42 -8.85 2.27
N ILE A 79 -12.08 -8.55 3.52
CA ILE A 79 -12.62 -7.43 4.29
C ILE A 79 -12.16 -6.06 3.76
N ASP A 80 -11.12 -6.02 2.92
CA ASP A 80 -10.53 -4.79 2.40
C ASP A 80 -11.23 -4.25 1.15
N LEU A 81 -12.28 -4.92 0.67
CA LEU A 81 -13.14 -4.39 -0.40
C LEU A 81 -14.59 -4.85 -0.27
N LYS A 82 -15.52 -4.03 -0.75
CA LYS A 82 -16.96 -4.27 -0.57
C LYS A 82 -17.47 -5.51 -1.30
N ASN A 83 -17.09 -5.70 -2.55
CA ASN A 83 -17.66 -6.74 -3.42
C ASN A 83 -16.57 -7.76 -3.82
N TRP A 84 -15.88 -8.34 -2.84
CA TRP A 84 -14.72 -9.18 -3.10
C TRP A 84 -15.01 -10.39 -4.01
N LYS A 85 -16.19 -11.03 -3.89
CA LYS A 85 -16.57 -12.21 -4.70
C LYS A 85 -16.55 -11.93 -6.20
N THR A 86 -17.03 -10.75 -6.61
CA THR A 86 -17.10 -10.36 -8.02
C THR A 86 -15.80 -9.73 -8.53
N ASN A 87 -14.86 -9.43 -7.62
CA ASN A 87 -13.59 -8.78 -7.96
C ASN A 87 -12.38 -9.70 -7.83
N ARG A 88 -12.55 -10.99 -7.50
CA ARG A 88 -11.45 -11.91 -7.20
C ARG A 88 -10.36 -12.01 -8.29
N ASN A 89 -10.71 -11.77 -9.54
CA ASN A 89 -9.78 -11.83 -10.67
C ASN A 89 -9.57 -10.46 -11.32
N ASN A 90 -9.90 -9.38 -10.61
CA ASN A 90 -9.66 -8.02 -11.08
C ASN A 90 -8.32 -7.50 -10.55
N ALA A 91 -7.71 -6.58 -11.31
CA ALA A 91 -6.50 -5.87 -10.88
C ALA A 91 -6.72 -5.26 -9.49
N GLY A 92 -5.75 -5.47 -8.59
CA GLY A 92 -5.80 -5.07 -7.19
C GLY A 92 -6.45 -6.10 -6.26
N PHE A 93 -6.95 -7.24 -6.78
CA PHE A 93 -7.49 -8.32 -5.95
C PHE A 93 -7.32 -9.72 -6.57
N THR A 94 -6.29 -9.92 -7.35
CA THR A 94 -5.90 -11.27 -7.80
C THR A 94 -5.23 -12.03 -6.66
N ASP A 95 -5.23 -13.35 -6.74
CA ASP A 95 -4.58 -14.19 -5.73
C ASP A 95 -3.06 -13.94 -5.72
N GLU A 96 -2.44 -13.63 -6.88
CA GLU A 96 -1.03 -13.30 -7.03
C GLU A 96 -0.67 -11.98 -6.34
N GLU A 97 -1.43 -10.91 -6.57
CA GLU A 97 -1.19 -9.61 -5.92
C GLU A 97 -1.35 -9.69 -4.41
N ARG A 98 -2.37 -10.41 -3.93
CA ARG A 98 -2.59 -10.64 -2.50
C ARG A 98 -1.50 -11.50 -1.87
N ALA A 99 -0.99 -12.51 -2.60
CA ALA A 99 0.15 -13.31 -2.15
C ALA A 99 1.41 -12.45 -1.97
N LYS A 100 1.71 -11.53 -2.90
CA LYS A 100 2.84 -10.60 -2.77
C LYS A 100 2.69 -9.67 -1.56
N MET A 101 1.49 -9.18 -1.29
CA MET A 101 1.25 -8.41 -0.07
C MET A 101 1.47 -9.25 1.19
N THR A 102 1.05 -10.52 1.19
CA THR A 102 1.31 -11.46 2.28
C THR A 102 2.81 -11.70 2.46
N GLU A 103 3.55 -11.91 1.36
CA GLU A 103 5.01 -12.07 1.39
C GLU A 103 5.70 -10.84 1.98
N LEU A 104 5.27 -9.63 1.59
CA LEU A 104 5.81 -8.38 2.13
C LEU A 104 5.57 -8.28 3.65
N LEU A 105 4.35 -8.54 4.10
CA LEU A 105 4.02 -8.47 5.53
C LEU A 105 4.78 -9.54 6.32
N THR A 106 4.86 -10.77 5.84
CA THR A 106 5.58 -11.86 6.53
C THR A 106 7.11 -11.68 6.51
N ALA A 107 7.63 -10.83 5.65
CA ALA A 107 9.05 -10.50 5.58
C ALA A 107 9.51 -9.53 6.68
N GLY A 108 8.60 -8.96 7.48
CA GLY A 108 8.94 -8.10 8.62
C GLY A 108 8.23 -6.76 8.64
N PHE A 109 7.04 -6.67 8.05
CA PHE A 109 6.23 -5.45 8.03
C PHE A 109 4.82 -5.68 8.55
N THR A 110 4.34 -4.75 9.37
CA THR A 110 3.00 -4.74 9.96
C THR A 110 2.11 -3.74 9.22
N ASP A 111 0.94 -4.19 8.75
CA ASP A 111 -0.16 -3.30 8.29
C ASP A 111 -0.74 -2.59 9.52
N SER A 112 -0.44 -1.30 9.67
CA SER A 112 -0.79 -0.53 10.87
C SER A 112 -2.30 -0.50 11.13
N PHE A 113 -3.11 -0.41 10.08
CA PHE A 113 -4.57 -0.39 10.23
C PHE A 113 -5.11 -1.74 10.69
N ARG A 114 -4.68 -2.84 10.07
CA ARG A 114 -5.13 -4.18 10.45
C ARG A 114 -4.53 -4.66 11.76
N HIS A 115 -3.41 -4.11 12.18
CA HIS A 115 -2.85 -4.33 13.51
C HIS A 115 -3.79 -3.83 14.62
N LEU A 116 -4.33 -2.62 14.47
CA LEU A 116 -5.23 -2.02 15.46
C LEU A 116 -6.69 -2.44 15.26
N TYR A 117 -7.11 -2.61 14.02
CA TYR A 117 -8.52 -2.84 13.64
C TYR A 117 -8.66 -4.09 12.75
N PRO A 118 -8.33 -5.30 13.25
CA PRO A 118 -8.22 -6.52 12.44
C PRO A 118 -9.53 -6.91 11.75
N GLU A 119 -10.68 -6.61 12.36
CA GLU A 119 -12.01 -7.03 11.89
C GLU A 119 -12.92 -5.84 11.53
N LYS A 120 -12.38 -4.62 11.41
CA LYS A 120 -13.18 -3.44 11.06
C LYS A 120 -13.58 -3.49 9.59
N GLU A 121 -14.85 -3.75 9.33
CA GLU A 121 -15.44 -3.73 7.99
C GLU A 121 -15.71 -2.31 7.48
N GLY A 122 -15.84 -2.16 6.16
CA GLY A 122 -16.25 -0.90 5.53
C GLY A 122 -15.22 0.22 5.60
N ALA A 123 -13.98 -0.10 5.95
CA ALA A 123 -12.87 0.81 6.04
C ALA A 123 -12.11 0.81 4.71
N TYR A 124 -12.40 1.77 3.86
CA TYR A 124 -11.85 1.86 2.51
C TYR A 124 -11.13 3.18 2.29
N THR A 125 -10.22 3.20 1.32
CA THR A 125 -9.39 4.37 0.99
C THR A 125 -9.62 4.88 -0.42
N TRP A 126 -10.21 4.05 -1.29
CA TRP A 126 -10.50 4.35 -2.69
C TRP A 126 -11.92 3.96 -3.08
N TRP A 127 -12.57 4.78 -3.93
CA TRP A 127 -13.90 4.52 -4.51
C TRP A 127 -13.93 4.96 -5.97
N SER A 128 -14.41 4.08 -6.85
CA SER A 128 -14.63 4.45 -8.24
C SER A 128 -15.55 5.69 -8.35
N TYR A 129 -15.27 6.57 -9.30
CA TYR A 129 -16.19 7.67 -9.63
C TYR A 129 -17.53 7.19 -10.19
N MET A 130 -17.62 5.90 -10.63
CA MET A 130 -18.81 5.35 -11.25
C MET A 130 -19.83 4.89 -10.19
N PHE A 131 -21.09 4.91 -10.57
CA PHE A 131 -22.21 4.32 -9.82
C PHE A 131 -22.41 4.85 -8.41
N LYS A 132 -21.90 6.07 -8.10
CA LYS A 132 -21.96 6.66 -6.76
C LYS A 132 -21.31 5.74 -5.71
N ALA A 133 -20.17 5.16 -6.05
CA ALA A 133 -19.53 4.15 -5.22
C ALA A 133 -19.18 4.68 -3.83
N ARG A 134 -18.71 5.93 -3.71
CA ARG A 134 -18.37 6.55 -2.42
C ARG A 134 -19.59 6.77 -1.54
N GLU A 135 -20.72 7.25 -2.10
CA GLU A 135 -21.98 7.42 -1.36
C GLU A 135 -22.52 6.09 -0.79
N LYS A 136 -22.29 4.99 -1.51
CA LYS A 136 -22.69 3.63 -1.12
C LYS A 136 -21.65 2.91 -0.28
N ASN A 137 -20.52 3.55 0.00
CA ASN A 137 -19.33 2.94 0.57
C ASN A 137 -18.92 1.63 -0.13
N ALA A 138 -18.98 1.59 -1.46
CA ALA A 138 -18.53 0.47 -2.27
C ALA A 138 -17.07 0.71 -2.69
N GLY A 139 -16.17 0.63 -1.72
CA GLY A 139 -14.77 1.00 -1.84
C GLY A 139 -13.81 -0.17 -1.67
N TRP A 140 -12.53 0.16 -1.77
CA TRP A 140 -11.38 -0.69 -1.60
C TRP A 140 -10.39 0.00 -0.66
N ARG A 141 -9.71 -0.76 0.20
CA ARG A 141 -8.57 -0.29 0.98
C ARG A 141 -7.29 -0.69 0.25
N ILE A 142 -6.70 0.25 -0.44
CA ILE A 142 -5.50 0.06 -1.27
C ILE A 142 -4.36 1.01 -0.91
N ASP A 143 -4.63 2.02 -0.08
CA ASP A 143 -3.64 2.90 0.51
C ASP A 143 -3.30 2.42 1.92
N TYR A 144 -2.02 2.36 2.24
CA TYR A 144 -1.52 1.74 3.47
C TYR A 144 -0.51 2.62 4.20
N TRP A 145 -0.37 2.32 5.49
CA TRP A 145 0.83 2.52 6.26
C TRP A 145 1.34 1.16 6.73
N LEU A 146 2.54 0.78 6.26
CA LEU A 146 3.25 -0.39 6.76
C LEU A 146 4.41 0.08 7.64
N VAL A 147 4.64 -0.64 8.71
CA VAL A 147 5.66 -0.31 9.71
C VAL A 147 6.55 -1.52 9.92
N SER A 148 7.88 -1.35 9.95
CA SER A 148 8.78 -2.44 10.35
C SER A 148 8.31 -3.09 11.65
N ASP A 149 8.26 -4.41 11.72
CA ASP A 149 7.72 -5.16 12.86
C ASP A 149 8.36 -4.77 14.20
N ARG A 150 9.63 -4.41 14.20
CA ARG A 150 10.34 -3.93 15.40
C ARG A 150 9.83 -2.58 15.94
N TRP A 151 8.95 -1.88 15.21
CA TRP A 151 8.25 -0.67 15.62
C TRP A 151 6.73 -0.84 15.70
N ALA A 152 6.21 -2.03 15.55
CA ALA A 152 4.77 -2.30 15.58
C ALA A 152 4.12 -1.88 16.91
N ASP A 153 4.84 -2.02 18.02
CA ASP A 153 4.41 -1.60 19.37
C ASP A 153 4.38 -0.07 19.57
N ARG A 154 5.02 0.69 18.64
CA ARG A 154 4.96 2.15 18.62
C ARG A 154 3.72 2.69 17.89
N ILE A 155 2.97 1.86 17.19
CA ILE A 155 1.75 2.29 16.52
C ILE A 155 0.73 2.69 17.59
N GLU A 156 0.38 3.98 17.61
CA GLU A 156 -0.63 4.53 18.51
C GLU A 156 -1.99 4.58 17.81
N ASP A 157 -2.03 5.06 16.56
CA ASP A 157 -3.25 5.06 15.74
C ASP A 157 -2.94 4.94 14.24
N SER A 158 -3.93 4.45 13.50
CA SER A 158 -3.92 4.36 12.04
C SER A 158 -5.27 4.81 11.50
N VAL A 159 -5.30 5.94 10.81
CA VAL A 159 -6.51 6.68 10.49
C VAL A 159 -6.79 6.65 8.99
N ILE A 160 -8.06 6.41 8.63
CA ILE A 160 -8.57 6.59 7.27
C ILE A 160 -9.50 7.81 7.29
N TYR A 161 -9.13 8.89 6.58
CA TYR A 161 -9.89 10.14 6.54
C TYR A 161 -10.95 10.11 5.44
N ALA A 162 -11.90 9.19 5.53
CA ALA A 162 -12.91 8.93 4.51
C ALA A 162 -13.79 10.17 4.18
N ASP A 163 -13.94 11.11 5.11
CA ASP A 163 -14.73 12.32 4.94
C ASP A 163 -14.02 13.40 4.10
N ILE A 164 -12.70 13.28 3.90
CA ILE A 164 -11.94 14.20 3.03
C ILE A 164 -12.22 13.83 1.58
N THR A 165 -12.79 14.77 0.85
CA THR A 165 -13.19 14.63 -0.56
C THR A 165 -12.27 15.42 -1.49
N GLY A 166 -12.46 15.31 -2.82
CA GLY A 166 -11.67 15.99 -3.84
C GLY A 166 -10.83 15.04 -4.70
N SER A 167 -10.76 13.75 -4.32
CA SER A 167 -10.14 12.66 -5.06
C SER A 167 -11.01 11.40 -4.95
N ASP A 168 -10.78 10.41 -5.78
CA ASP A 168 -11.29 9.05 -5.62
C ASP A 168 -10.60 8.27 -4.50
N HIS A 169 -9.44 8.74 -4.03
CA HIS A 169 -8.81 8.30 -2.78
C HIS A 169 -9.14 9.24 -1.62
N CYS A 170 -8.94 8.77 -0.40
CA CYS A 170 -8.86 9.62 0.78
C CYS A 170 -7.49 9.48 1.45
N PRO A 171 -7.06 10.49 2.23
CA PRO A 171 -5.82 10.40 2.98
C PRO A 171 -5.85 9.29 4.04
N VAL A 172 -4.68 8.71 4.30
CA VAL A 172 -4.44 7.81 5.42
C VAL A 172 -3.36 8.38 6.33
N GLY A 173 -3.51 8.20 7.65
CA GLY A 173 -2.59 8.71 8.65
C GLY A 173 -2.06 7.63 9.57
N LEU A 174 -0.83 7.81 10.05
CA LEU A 174 -0.19 6.98 11.06
C LEU A 174 0.23 7.88 12.23
N VAL A 175 -0.09 7.46 13.45
CA VAL A 175 0.37 8.08 14.69
C VAL A 175 1.29 7.10 15.40
N LEU A 176 2.48 7.56 15.75
CA LEU A 176 3.47 6.80 16.51
C LEU A 176 3.69 7.45 17.89
N LYS A 177 3.99 6.61 18.88
CA LYS A 177 4.43 7.04 20.24
C LYS A 177 5.81 7.63 20.21
#